data_2cd646456182ea9b7296a877eccbb581
#
_entry.id   2cd646456182ea9b7296a877eccbb581
#
_cell.length_a   1.000
_cell.length_b   1.000
_cell.length_c   1.000
_cell.angle_alpha   90.00
_cell.angle_beta   90.00
_cell.angle_gamma   90.00
#
_symmetry.space_group_name_H-M   'P 1'
#
loop_
_entity.id
_entity.type
_entity.pdbx_description
1 polymer ?
#
loop_
_entity_poly.entity_id
_entity_poly.type
_entity_poly.pdbx_seq_one_letter_code
_entity_poly.pdbx_strand_id
1 'polypeptide(L)'
;LSKTGGVEVSFVADDGAVAYINGVEIGRQRLDDGDVSYGTRASSALSTDAARADRQTVQVPASALVEGVNVLAVEEHVNYRNAPSLTMSATVTAIPAGAYVPPIPSPPRRGAPPAQSGGEPQDPPADEPLKPLDASHVNFGKALFSGEQWSYWTDAKAPDAAWASTADLSKWQHGASPLGWGDAGAGTDFGAAKRPTTAYFARDVKFGPMPENGTLTLHVRADDGAVIYVNGTEVARVRMPSGTVTPRTKASNGVTVSEAADAMVEVVVPGSLLTSEITRIAVEEHSAGASDPSLTFDMYVTLER
;
A
#
# COMPACT_ATOMS: atom_id res chain seq x y z
N LEU A 1 8.90 -19.91 7.24
CA LEU A 1 7.50 -20.15 6.78
C LEU A 1 7.23 -21.61 6.41
N SER A 2 8.22 -22.39 5.97
CA SER A 2 8.03 -23.82 5.63
C SER A 2 7.53 -24.69 6.80
N LYS A 3 7.51 -24.18 8.02
CA LYS A 3 7.12 -24.89 9.23
C LYS A 3 5.76 -24.49 9.80
N THR A 4 5.06 -23.54 9.19
CA THR A 4 3.73 -23.10 9.63
C THR A 4 2.76 -22.99 8.46
N GLY A 5 1.49 -23.31 8.69
CA GLY A 5 0.39 -23.04 7.75
C GLY A 5 -0.10 -21.60 7.81
N GLY A 6 0.32 -20.85 8.82
CA GLY A 6 -0.13 -19.50 9.11
C GLY A 6 -0.19 -19.24 10.60
N VAL A 7 -0.92 -18.19 10.99
CA VAL A 7 -1.19 -17.89 12.40
C VAL A 7 -2.68 -17.62 12.62
N GLU A 8 -3.15 -17.97 13.80
CA GLU A 8 -4.42 -17.55 14.31
C GLU A 8 -4.21 -16.34 15.20
N VAL A 9 -4.86 -15.24 14.88
CA VAL A 9 -4.85 -14.00 15.67
C VAL A 9 -6.20 -13.88 16.37
N SER A 10 -6.17 -13.79 17.67
CA SER A 10 -7.37 -13.65 18.50
C SER A 10 -7.26 -12.37 19.31
N PHE A 11 -8.22 -11.47 19.17
CA PHE A 11 -8.20 -10.18 19.87
C PHE A 11 -9.57 -9.83 20.47
N VAL A 12 -9.53 -9.00 21.48
CA VAL A 12 -10.68 -8.38 22.14
C VAL A 12 -10.43 -6.89 22.23
N ALA A 13 -11.47 -6.10 22.11
CA ALA A 13 -11.42 -4.66 22.27
C ALA A 13 -12.65 -4.14 23.02
N ASP A 14 -12.45 -3.17 23.85
CA ASP A 14 -13.47 -2.41 24.55
C ASP A 14 -13.33 -0.93 24.13
N ASP A 15 -14.04 -0.41 23.09
CA ASP A 15 -15.26 -0.95 22.48
C ASP A 15 -15.01 -1.66 21.12
N GLY A 16 -14.38 -1.03 20.13
CA GLY A 16 -14.17 -1.56 18.79
C GLY A 16 -12.71 -1.59 18.40
N ALA A 17 -12.33 -2.46 17.45
CA ALA A 17 -10.96 -2.51 16.95
C ALA A 17 -10.86 -2.94 15.49
N VAL A 18 -9.74 -2.55 14.86
CA VAL A 18 -9.24 -3.13 13.62
C VAL A 18 -7.88 -3.76 13.89
N ALA A 19 -7.68 -4.98 13.43
CA ALA A 19 -6.41 -5.67 13.51
C ALA A 19 -5.76 -5.79 12.14
N TYR A 20 -4.45 -5.58 12.10
CA TYR A 20 -3.63 -5.61 10.89
C TYR A 20 -2.45 -6.56 11.08
N ILE A 21 -2.10 -7.30 10.06
CA ILE A 21 -0.83 -8.02 9.95
C ILE A 21 -0.01 -7.40 8.82
N ASN A 22 1.20 -6.96 9.14
CA ASN A 22 2.08 -6.33 8.15
C ASN A 22 1.41 -5.18 7.35
N GLY A 23 0.52 -4.42 8.00
CA GLY A 23 -0.23 -3.33 7.39
C GLY A 23 -1.47 -3.75 6.59
N VAL A 24 -1.76 -5.05 6.48
CA VAL A 24 -2.99 -5.56 5.85
C VAL A 24 -4.04 -5.81 6.94
N GLU A 25 -5.23 -5.25 6.78
CA GLU A 25 -6.35 -5.52 7.67
C GLU A 25 -6.71 -7.00 7.63
N ILE A 26 -6.74 -7.63 8.80
CA ILE A 26 -7.11 -9.04 8.95
C ILE A 26 -8.50 -9.23 9.54
N GLY A 27 -9.04 -8.18 10.16
CA GLY A 27 -10.39 -8.20 10.71
C GLY A 27 -10.68 -6.98 11.57
N ARG A 28 -11.96 -6.71 11.75
CA ARG A 28 -12.46 -5.64 12.61
C ARG A 28 -13.60 -6.10 13.49
N GLN A 29 -13.80 -5.44 14.59
CA GLN A 29 -14.82 -5.75 15.57
C GLN A 29 -15.55 -4.47 15.97
N ARG A 30 -16.88 -4.46 15.81
CA ARG A 30 -17.75 -3.32 16.12
C ARG A 30 -17.31 -1.98 15.47
N LEU A 31 -16.86 -2.08 14.25
CA LEU A 31 -16.61 -0.95 13.36
C LEU A 31 -17.33 -1.20 12.05
N ASP A 32 -17.97 -0.17 11.53
CA ASP A 32 -18.67 -0.24 10.27
C ASP A 32 -17.68 -0.42 9.11
N ASP A 33 -18.19 -0.88 7.98
CA ASP A 33 -17.43 -1.00 6.75
C ASP A 33 -16.94 0.37 6.26
N GLY A 34 -15.74 0.41 5.70
CA GLY A 34 -15.14 1.63 5.14
C GLY A 34 -13.84 2.02 5.85
N ASP A 35 -13.37 3.21 5.51
CA ASP A 35 -12.11 3.73 6.07
C ASP A 35 -12.22 3.99 7.56
N VAL A 36 -11.18 3.58 8.28
CA VAL A 36 -11.01 3.89 9.69
C VAL A 36 -10.09 5.09 9.83
N SER A 37 -10.45 6.02 10.68
CA SER A 37 -9.70 7.24 10.95
C SER A 37 -9.69 7.51 12.45
N TYR A 38 -8.86 8.43 12.90
CA TYR A 38 -8.82 8.88 14.30
C TYR A 38 -10.19 9.28 14.86
N GLY A 39 -11.10 9.77 14.01
CA GLY A 39 -12.45 10.16 14.40
C GLY A 39 -13.50 9.04 14.34
N THR A 40 -13.15 7.87 13.82
CA THR A 40 -14.05 6.71 13.71
C THR A 40 -14.42 6.25 15.11
N ARG A 41 -15.70 5.92 15.30
CA ARG A 41 -16.21 5.40 16.58
C ARG A 41 -16.68 3.98 16.43
N ALA A 42 -16.55 3.20 17.50
CA ALA A 42 -17.16 1.90 17.56
C ALA A 42 -18.68 2.02 17.44
N SER A 43 -19.30 1.08 16.73
CA SER A 43 -20.76 1.03 16.49
C SER A 43 -21.55 0.69 17.73
N SER A 44 -20.91 0.08 18.74
CA SER A 44 -21.52 -0.23 20.04
C SER A 44 -20.48 -0.19 21.15
N ALA A 45 -20.91 0.20 22.35
CA ALA A 45 -20.11 0.14 23.57
C ALA A 45 -20.23 -1.22 24.24
N LEU A 46 -19.13 -1.71 24.80
CA LEU A 46 -19.11 -2.87 25.68
C LEU A 46 -18.44 -2.51 27.01
N SER A 47 -18.81 -3.24 28.06
CA SER A 47 -17.97 -3.25 29.26
C SER A 47 -16.75 -4.14 29.02
N THR A 48 -15.68 -3.88 29.75
CA THR A 48 -14.44 -4.68 29.68
C THR A 48 -14.71 -6.18 29.85
N ASP A 49 -15.63 -6.59 30.73
CA ASP A 49 -15.97 -7.99 30.93
C ASP A 49 -16.76 -8.59 29.75
N ALA A 50 -17.67 -7.82 29.17
CA ALA A 50 -18.38 -8.21 27.95
C ALA A 50 -17.44 -8.32 26.75
N ALA A 51 -16.49 -7.39 26.60
CA ALA A 51 -15.46 -7.43 25.57
C ALA A 51 -14.59 -8.69 25.65
N ARG A 52 -14.23 -9.13 26.85
CA ARG A 52 -13.47 -10.39 27.05
C ARG A 52 -14.22 -11.63 26.59
N ALA A 53 -15.55 -11.63 26.68
CA ALA A 53 -16.40 -12.72 26.22
C ALA A 53 -16.64 -12.65 24.68
N ASP A 54 -16.51 -11.48 24.08
CA ASP A 54 -16.72 -11.22 22.64
C ASP A 54 -15.38 -11.16 21.89
N ARG A 55 -14.67 -12.28 21.90
CA ARG A 55 -13.36 -12.43 21.27
C ARG A 55 -13.51 -12.67 19.77
N GLN A 56 -12.84 -11.85 18.96
CA GLN A 56 -12.69 -12.13 17.54
C GLN A 56 -11.47 -13.01 17.29
N THR A 57 -11.62 -13.98 16.40
CA THR A 57 -10.52 -14.84 15.96
C THR A 57 -10.44 -14.87 14.45
N VAL A 58 -9.26 -14.61 13.92
CA VAL A 58 -8.97 -14.55 12.48
C VAL A 58 -7.81 -15.47 12.16
N GLN A 59 -7.94 -16.27 11.10
CA GLN A 59 -6.85 -17.08 10.59
C GLN A 59 -6.12 -16.32 9.48
N VAL A 60 -4.82 -16.20 9.63
CA VAL A 60 -3.92 -15.51 8.71
C VAL A 60 -3.05 -16.54 8.00
N PRO A 61 -3.16 -16.70 6.68
CA PRO A 61 -2.40 -17.71 5.94
C PRO A 61 -0.90 -17.39 5.92
N ALA A 62 -0.06 -18.40 5.74
CA ALA A 62 1.38 -18.23 5.64
C ALA A 62 1.80 -17.26 4.53
N SER A 63 1.00 -17.15 3.45
CA SER A 63 1.24 -16.20 2.36
C SER A 63 1.13 -14.71 2.76
N ALA A 64 0.44 -14.42 3.85
CA ALA A 64 0.36 -13.06 4.41
C ALA A 64 1.46 -12.76 5.45
N LEU A 65 2.31 -13.75 5.73
CA LEU A 65 3.42 -13.63 6.66
C LEU A 65 4.74 -13.53 5.89
N VAL A 66 5.68 -12.76 6.45
CA VAL A 66 7.05 -12.69 5.95
C VAL A 66 7.97 -13.54 6.80
N GLU A 67 9.10 -13.97 6.23
CA GLU A 67 10.14 -14.63 7.01
C GLU A 67 10.78 -13.63 7.98
N GLY A 68 10.99 -14.03 9.22
CA GLY A 68 11.51 -13.14 10.27
C GLY A 68 10.39 -12.45 11.06
N VAL A 69 10.48 -11.15 11.24
CA VAL A 69 9.57 -10.37 12.09
C VAL A 69 8.30 -10.01 11.34
N ASN A 70 7.15 -10.36 11.91
CA ASN A 70 5.84 -9.92 11.45
C ASN A 70 5.26 -8.94 12.47
N VAL A 71 4.59 -7.90 11.99
CA VAL A 71 3.98 -6.88 12.84
C VAL A 71 2.48 -7.11 12.94
N LEU A 72 2.00 -7.40 14.14
CA LEU A 72 0.59 -7.30 14.46
C LEU A 72 0.33 -5.89 15.02
N ALA A 73 -0.55 -5.14 14.38
CA ALA A 73 -1.04 -3.85 14.87
C ALA A 73 -2.53 -3.95 15.17
N VAL A 74 -2.97 -3.28 16.23
CA VAL A 74 -4.38 -3.17 16.57
C VAL A 74 -4.69 -1.72 16.84
N GLU A 75 -5.68 -1.18 16.15
CA GLU A 75 -6.23 0.15 16.35
C GLU A 75 -7.54 0.02 17.11
N GLU A 76 -7.66 0.70 18.23
CA GLU A 76 -8.82 0.59 19.12
C GLU A 76 -9.63 1.89 19.11
N HIS A 77 -10.95 1.75 19.07
CA HIS A 77 -11.90 2.84 18.93
C HIS A 77 -12.97 2.78 20.00
N VAL A 78 -13.14 3.88 20.72
CA VAL A 78 -14.24 4.06 21.68
C VAL A 78 -15.56 4.36 20.96
N ASN A 79 -16.67 3.93 21.55
CA ASN A 79 -18.00 4.25 21.03
C ASN A 79 -18.38 5.72 21.26
N TYR A 80 -17.88 6.37 22.32
CA TYR A 80 -18.14 7.76 22.62
C TYR A 80 -16.96 8.44 23.34
N ARG A 81 -16.93 9.77 23.28
CA ARG A 81 -15.77 10.59 23.68
C ARG A 81 -15.26 10.39 25.10
N ASN A 82 -16.15 10.05 26.02
CA ASN A 82 -15.84 9.88 27.45
C ASN A 82 -16.07 8.43 27.88
N ALA A 83 -15.71 7.47 27.03
CA ALA A 83 -15.77 6.06 27.39
C ALA A 83 -15.00 5.82 28.70
N PRO A 84 -15.56 5.05 29.65
CA PRO A 84 -14.93 4.85 30.95
C PRO A 84 -13.72 3.92 30.90
N SER A 85 -13.59 3.15 29.83
CA SER A 85 -12.54 2.17 29.61
C SER A 85 -12.09 2.15 28.14
N LEU A 86 -10.86 1.72 27.94
CA LEU A 86 -10.25 1.42 26.66
C LEU A 86 -9.24 0.31 26.94
N THR A 87 -9.58 -0.93 26.59
CA THR A 87 -8.71 -2.07 26.87
C THR A 87 -8.66 -3.04 25.70
N MET A 88 -7.47 -3.50 25.37
CA MET A 88 -7.19 -4.43 24.29
C MET A 88 -6.36 -5.61 24.78
N SER A 89 -6.62 -6.78 24.23
CA SER A 89 -5.76 -7.96 24.36
C SER A 89 -5.73 -8.70 23.03
N ALA A 90 -4.54 -9.14 22.63
CA ALA A 90 -4.37 -9.98 21.45
C ALA A 90 -3.46 -11.16 21.75
N THR A 91 -3.73 -12.29 21.10
CA THR A 91 -2.88 -13.48 21.13
C THR A 91 -2.64 -13.97 19.71
N VAL A 92 -1.45 -14.50 19.45
CA VAL A 92 -1.07 -15.11 18.17
C VAL A 92 -0.66 -16.55 18.42
N THR A 93 -1.29 -17.48 17.69
CA THR A 93 -0.98 -18.91 17.77
C THR A 93 -0.59 -19.42 16.39
N ALA A 94 0.50 -20.17 16.31
CA ALA A 94 0.92 -20.77 15.04
C ALA A 94 -0.04 -21.88 14.59
N ILE A 95 -0.38 -21.88 13.31
CA ILE A 95 -1.17 -22.96 12.68
C ILE A 95 -0.17 -23.97 12.09
N PRO A 96 -0.33 -25.29 12.32
CA PRO A 96 0.57 -26.30 11.79
C PRO A 96 0.70 -26.24 10.27
N ALA A 97 1.89 -26.56 9.76
CA ALA A 97 2.12 -26.67 8.33
C ALA A 97 1.21 -27.75 7.70
N GLY A 98 0.67 -27.44 6.53
CA GLY A 98 -0.26 -28.32 5.81
C GLY A 98 -1.74 -28.18 6.24
N ALA A 99 -2.06 -27.41 7.27
CA ALA A 99 -3.43 -27.04 7.56
C ALA A 99 -3.92 -26.01 6.51
N TYR A 100 -5.14 -26.20 6.02
CA TYR A 100 -5.76 -25.20 5.15
C TYR A 100 -6.10 -23.95 5.97
N VAL A 101 -5.63 -22.82 5.53
CA VAL A 101 -5.97 -21.50 6.06
C VAL A 101 -6.59 -20.71 4.93
N PRO A 102 -7.82 -20.22 5.06
CA PRO A 102 -8.46 -19.41 4.02
C PRO A 102 -7.66 -18.12 3.80
N PRO A 103 -7.69 -17.55 2.57
CA PRO A 103 -7.13 -16.23 2.33
C PRO A 103 -7.83 -15.20 3.22
N ILE A 104 -7.12 -14.15 3.59
CA ILE A 104 -7.71 -13.03 4.34
C ILE A 104 -8.86 -12.49 3.50
N PRO A 105 -10.08 -12.37 4.04
CA PRO A 105 -11.18 -11.73 3.32
C PRO A 105 -10.73 -10.33 2.89
N SER A 106 -10.99 -9.96 1.63
CA SER A 106 -10.80 -8.57 1.22
C SER A 106 -11.60 -7.69 2.17
N PRO A 107 -11.03 -6.57 2.66
CA PRO A 107 -11.77 -5.66 3.50
C PRO A 107 -13.08 -5.28 2.80
N PRO A 108 -14.17 -5.10 3.54
CA PRO A 108 -15.48 -4.80 2.95
C PRO A 108 -15.34 -3.57 2.05
N ARG A 109 -15.73 -3.73 0.79
CA ARG A 109 -15.65 -2.67 -0.22
C ARG A 109 -16.47 -1.48 0.25
N ARG A 110 -15.92 -0.27 0.14
CA ARG A 110 -16.68 0.97 0.27
C ARG A 110 -18.01 0.84 -0.47
N GLY A 111 -19.11 0.96 0.23
CA GLY A 111 -20.34 1.44 -0.38
C GLY A 111 -20.04 2.82 -0.94
N ALA A 112 -20.38 3.09 -2.21
CA ALA A 112 -20.22 4.43 -2.78
C ALA A 112 -20.79 5.45 -1.78
N PRO A 113 -20.05 6.49 -1.39
CA PRO A 113 -20.57 7.51 -0.50
C PRO A 113 -21.86 8.07 -1.12
N PRO A 114 -22.89 8.38 -0.32
CA PRO A 114 -24.08 9.05 -0.86
C PRO A 114 -23.59 10.31 -1.56
N ALA A 115 -24.04 10.49 -2.80
CA ALA A 115 -23.68 11.63 -3.62
C ALA A 115 -23.91 12.92 -2.82
N GLN A 116 -22.85 13.51 -2.31
CA GLN A 116 -22.88 14.85 -1.74
C GLN A 116 -23.07 15.81 -2.91
N SER A 117 -24.21 16.44 -2.92
CA SER A 117 -24.56 17.49 -3.87
C SER A 117 -23.56 18.64 -3.79
N GLY A 118 -22.81 18.87 -4.90
CA GLY A 118 -22.32 20.17 -5.27
C GLY A 118 -21.17 20.75 -4.46
N GLY A 119 -19.99 20.18 -4.64
CA GLY A 119 -18.70 20.86 -4.48
C GLY A 119 -17.77 20.26 -5.52
N GLU A 120 -17.17 21.07 -6.38
CA GLU A 120 -16.04 20.65 -7.19
C GLU A 120 -15.02 19.98 -6.27
N PRO A 121 -14.41 18.84 -6.67
CA PRO A 121 -13.27 18.32 -5.93
C PRO A 121 -12.19 19.41 -5.93
N GLN A 122 -11.98 20.06 -4.79
CA GLN A 122 -10.79 20.87 -4.61
C GLN A 122 -9.64 19.87 -4.56
N ASP A 123 -8.78 19.94 -5.57
CA ASP A 123 -7.44 19.33 -5.49
C ASP A 123 -6.84 19.79 -4.15
N PRO A 124 -6.33 18.88 -3.30
CA PRO A 124 -5.62 19.30 -2.11
C PRO A 124 -4.49 20.24 -2.54
N PRO A 125 -4.22 21.32 -1.81
CA PRO A 125 -3.20 22.26 -2.19
C PRO A 125 -1.87 21.52 -2.37
N ALA A 126 -1.21 21.73 -3.50
CA ALA A 126 0.13 21.24 -3.80
C ALA A 126 1.16 22.10 -3.04
N ASP A 127 1.08 22.14 -1.72
CA ASP A 127 1.69 23.22 -0.97
C ASP A 127 3.01 22.88 -0.30
N GLU A 128 3.41 21.62 -0.22
CA GLU A 128 4.75 21.27 0.28
C GLU A 128 5.20 19.93 -0.31
N PRO A 129 6.45 19.84 -0.86
CA PRO A 129 6.96 18.56 -1.36
C PRO A 129 7.03 17.53 -0.22
N LEU A 130 6.70 16.27 -0.51
CA LEU A 130 6.79 15.21 0.47
C LEU A 130 8.22 15.12 1.00
N LYS A 131 8.37 15.14 2.32
CA LYS A 131 9.66 14.84 2.95
C LYS A 131 10.06 13.39 2.63
N PRO A 132 11.37 13.11 2.50
CA PRO A 132 11.82 11.73 2.35
C PRO A 132 11.25 10.84 3.46
N LEU A 133 10.75 9.66 3.09
CA LEU A 133 10.31 8.67 4.06
C LEU A 133 11.52 8.15 4.84
N ASP A 134 11.54 8.34 6.15
CA ASP A 134 12.63 7.86 6.99
C ASP A 134 12.47 6.37 7.33
N ALA A 135 13.09 5.53 6.54
CA ALA A 135 13.21 4.09 6.76
C ALA A 135 14.58 3.69 7.36
N SER A 136 15.36 4.64 7.87
CA SER A 136 16.72 4.40 8.38
C SER A 136 16.78 3.49 9.62
N HIS A 137 15.68 3.39 10.36
CA HIS A 137 15.53 2.55 11.55
C HIS A 137 14.94 1.16 11.24
N VAL A 138 14.55 0.91 10.00
CA VAL A 138 13.94 -0.38 9.61
C VAL A 138 15.06 -1.41 9.40
N ASN A 139 15.24 -2.25 10.39
CA ASN A 139 16.14 -3.40 10.31
C ASN A 139 15.36 -4.60 9.79
N PHE A 140 15.43 -4.89 8.49
CA PHE A 140 14.82 -6.05 7.85
C PHE A 140 13.28 -6.14 7.98
N GLY A 141 12.60 -6.02 6.88
CA GLY A 141 11.15 -6.01 6.80
C GLY A 141 10.65 -4.99 5.77
N LYS A 142 9.40 -4.60 5.88
CA LYS A 142 8.83 -3.56 5.01
C LYS A 142 9.38 -2.19 5.40
N ALA A 143 10.07 -1.53 4.47
CA ALA A 143 10.56 -0.16 4.63
C ALA A 143 9.59 0.88 4.08
N LEU A 144 8.84 0.52 3.04
CA LEU A 144 7.80 1.35 2.42
C LEU A 144 6.58 0.45 2.21
N PHE A 145 5.43 0.85 2.73
CA PHE A 145 4.23 0.01 2.75
C PHE A 145 3.19 0.50 1.73
N SER A 146 2.32 -0.39 1.28
CA SER A 146 1.09 -0.01 0.61
C SER A 146 0.28 0.96 1.50
N GLY A 147 -0.27 2.01 0.89
CA GLY A 147 -0.95 3.08 1.60
C GLY A 147 -0.08 4.30 1.90
N GLU A 148 1.23 4.24 1.66
CA GLU A 148 2.11 5.40 1.82
C GLU A 148 1.83 6.51 0.80
N GLN A 149 2.19 7.73 1.18
CA GLN A 149 2.07 8.89 0.29
C GLN A 149 3.13 8.84 -0.82
N TRP A 150 2.69 9.07 -2.05
CA TRP A 150 3.53 9.20 -3.23
C TRP A 150 3.33 10.55 -3.89
N SER A 151 4.40 11.10 -4.45
CA SER A 151 4.27 12.19 -5.43
C SER A 151 3.87 11.60 -6.76
N TYR A 152 2.85 12.17 -7.43
CA TYR A 152 2.38 11.68 -8.72
C TYR A 152 2.16 12.79 -9.74
N TRP A 153 2.29 12.44 -11.03
CA TRP A 153 2.13 13.33 -12.17
C TRP A 153 1.29 12.63 -13.24
N THR A 154 0.20 13.26 -13.66
CA THR A 154 -0.77 12.68 -14.60
C THR A 154 -1.02 13.56 -15.83
N ASP A 155 -0.23 14.62 -16.03
CA ASP A 155 -0.36 15.48 -17.21
C ASP A 155 0.07 14.74 -18.48
N ALA A 156 -0.56 15.11 -19.62
CA ALA A 156 -0.21 14.55 -20.93
C ALA A 156 1.22 14.87 -21.37
N LYS A 157 1.84 15.89 -20.78
CA LYS A 157 3.24 16.23 -20.97
C LYS A 157 4.08 15.50 -19.92
N ALA A 158 5.15 14.84 -20.36
CA ALA A 158 6.11 14.24 -19.43
C ALA A 158 6.63 15.25 -18.40
N PRO A 159 6.92 14.81 -17.17
CA PRO A 159 7.61 15.64 -16.19
C PRO A 159 9.04 15.97 -16.65
N ASP A 160 9.80 16.69 -15.83
CA ASP A 160 11.23 17.00 -16.08
C ASP A 160 12.02 15.71 -16.36
N ALA A 161 13.02 15.79 -17.24
CA ALA A 161 13.81 14.61 -17.66
C ALA A 161 14.54 13.91 -16.49
N ALA A 162 14.83 14.62 -15.40
CA ALA A 162 15.45 14.07 -14.20
C ALA A 162 14.44 13.62 -13.15
N TRP A 163 13.17 13.47 -13.48
CA TRP A 163 12.08 13.15 -12.53
C TRP A 163 12.34 11.86 -11.71
N ALA A 164 12.94 10.86 -12.34
CA ALA A 164 13.24 9.59 -11.70
C ALA A 164 14.50 9.63 -10.80
N SER A 165 15.19 10.77 -10.71
CA SER A 165 16.46 10.90 -9.97
C SER A 165 16.51 12.12 -9.04
N THR A 166 16.64 13.32 -9.63
CA THR A 166 17.01 14.53 -8.88
C THR A 166 16.06 15.70 -9.07
N ALA A 167 15.05 15.61 -9.96
CA ALA A 167 14.13 16.72 -10.19
C ALA A 167 13.37 17.09 -8.92
N ASP A 168 13.07 18.37 -8.79
CA ASP A 168 12.17 18.88 -7.76
C ASP A 168 10.73 18.40 -8.01
N LEU A 169 10.13 17.76 -7.01
CA LEU A 169 8.76 17.25 -7.03
C LEU A 169 7.74 18.24 -6.43
N SER A 170 8.13 19.48 -6.11
CA SER A 170 7.25 20.45 -5.44
C SER A 170 5.98 20.81 -6.22
N LYS A 171 5.96 20.56 -7.54
CA LYS A 171 4.79 20.77 -8.40
C LYS A 171 3.96 19.51 -8.62
N TRP A 172 4.36 18.40 -8.07
CA TRP A 172 3.65 17.14 -8.17
C TRP A 172 2.51 17.09 -7.19
N GLN A 173 1.44 16.39 -7.55
CA GLN A 173 0.37 16.06 -6.63
C GLN A 173 0.83 14.97 -5.66
N HIS A 174 0.14 14.84 -4.53
CA HIS A 174 0.45 13.82 -3.53
C HIS A 174 -0.80 13.02 -3.21
N GLY A 175 -0.62 11.73 -2.97
CA GLY A 175 -1.72 10.84 -2.64
C GLY A 175 -1.25 9.52 -2.04
N ALA A 176 -2.13 8.88 -1.27
CA ALA A 176 -1.88 7.57 -0.70
C ALA A 176 -2.05 6.47 -1.75
N SER A 177 -1.16 5.48 -1.76
CA SER A 177 -1.33 4.29 -2.60
C SER A 177 -2.41 3.34 -2.04
N PRO A 178 -3.04 2.50 -2.87
CA PRO A 178 -2.92 2.43 -4.32
C PRO A 178 -3.41 3.72 -5.01
N LEU A 179 -2.69 4.16 -6.05
CA LEU A 179 -3.03 5.36 -6.82
C LEU A 179 -3.45 4.98 -8.24
N GLY A 180 -4.52 5.58 -8.75
CA GLY A 180 -4.94 5.30 -10.10
C GLY A 180 -6.36 5.71 -10.43
N TRP A 181 -6.97 5.02 -11.36
CA TRP A 181 -8.38 5.12 -11.73
C TRP A 181 -8.94 3.75 -12.10
N GLY A 182 -10.26 3.56 -11.89
CA GLY A 182 -10.92 2.28 -12.17
C GLY A 182 -10.75 1.21 -11.09
N ASP A 183 -10.04 1.50 -10.02
CA ASP A 183 -9.91 0.66 -8.82
C ASP A 183 -10.78 1.22 -7.69
N ALA A 184 -11.80 0.46 -7.28
CA ALA A 184 -12.66 0.84 -6.16
C ALA A 184 -11.93 0.85 -4.80
N GLY A 185 -10.74 0.22 -4.72
CA GLY A 185 -9.88 0.18 -3.54
C GLY A 185 -8.74 1.19 -3.56
N ALA A 186 -8.69 2.11 -4.56
CA ALA A 186 -7.65 3.12 -4.62
C ALA A 186 -7.66 4.04 -3.41
N GLY A 187 -6.50 4.26 -2.81
CA GLY A 187 -6.28 5.27 -1.79
C GLY A 187 -6.37 6.68 -2.38
N THR A 188 -5.97 6.81 -3.66
CA THR A 188 -6.09 8.04 -4.44
C THR A 188 -6.65 7.73 -5.81
N ASP A 189 -7.87 8.21 -6.09
CA ASP A 189 -8.53 8.06 -7.39
C ASP A 189 -8.34 9.33 -8.23
N PHE A 190 -7.74 9.20 -9.42
CA PHE A 190 -7.57 10.31 -10.36
C PHE A 190 -8.88 10.77 -11.00
N GLY A 191 -9.97 10.04 -10.80
CA GLY A 191 -11.28 10.29 -11.36
C GLY A 191 -11.42 9.88 -12.84
N ALA A 192 -12.64 9.59 -13.24
CA ALA A 192 -12.96 9.08 -14.58
C ALA A 192 -12.66 10.08 -15.73
N ALA A 193 -12.53 11.37 -15.41
CA ALA A 193 -12.24 12.41 -16.40
C ALA A 193 -10.73 12.51 -16.75
N LYS A 194 -9.86 12.01 -15.87
CA LYS A 194 -8.41 12.02 -16.06
C LYS A 194 -7.94 10.57 -16.25
N ARG A 195 -7.88 10.12 -17.50
CA ARG A 195 -7.34 8.80 -17.87
C ARG A 195 -6.07 8.99 -18.70
N PRO A 196 -4.93 9.27 -18.06
CA PRO A 196 -3.68 9.41 -18.78
C PRO A 196 -3.27 8.07 -19.39
N THR A 197 -2.56 8.10 -20.53
CA THR A 197 -1.89 6.90 -21.04
C THR A 197 -0.75 6.48 -20.10
N THR A 198 -0.11 7.47 -19.46
CA THR A 198 1.01 7.26 -18.53
C THR A 198 0.82 8.11 -17.30
N ALA A 199 0.97 7.49 -16.15
CA ALA A 199 1.09 8.15 -14.86
C ALA A 199 2.50 7.94 -14.30
N TYR A 200 3.02 8.94 -13.61
CA TYR A 200 4.36 8.92 -13.02
C TYR A 200 4.26 9.02 -11.51
N PHE A 201 5.04 8.22 -10.81
CA PHE A 201 5.07 8.14 -9.35
C PHE A 201 6.51 8.25 -8.87
N ALA A 202 6.75 9.00 -7.82
CA ALA A 202 8.07 9.14 -7.24
C ALA A 202 8.00 9.26 -5.72
N ARG A 203 8.95 8.62 -5.04
CA ARG A 203 9.11 8.69 -3.59
C ARG A 203 10.58 8.73 -3.22
N ASP A 204 10.95 9.70 -2.42
CA ASP A 204 12.26 9.75 -1.79
C ASP A 204 12.22 8.97 -0.48
N VAL A 205 13.19 8.08 -0.29
CA VAL A 205 13.29 7.21 0.88
C VAL A 205 14.70 7.31 1.44
N LYS A 206 14.82 7.51 2.74
CA LYS A 206 16.08 7.43 3.48
C LYS A 206 16.17 6.02 4.08
N PHE A 207 16.99 5.16 3.47
CA PHE A 207 17.29 3.85 4.04
C PHE A 207 18.43 3.96 5.06
N GLY A 208 18.45 3.03 6.02
CA GLY A 208 19.61 2.81 6.88
C GLY A 208 20.77 2.15 6.12
N PRO A 209 21.94 2.00 6.77
CA PRO A 209 23.05 1.29 6.17
C PRO A 209 22.65 -0.13 5.76
N MET A 210 22.85 -0.47 4.49
CA MET A 210 22.63 -1.82 3.99
C MET A 210 23.74 -2.75 4.50
N PRO A 211 23.41 -3.93 5.02
CA PRO A 211 24.40 -4.96 5.30
C PRO A 211 25.18 -5.35 4.04
N GLU A 212 26.37 -5.91 4.18
CA GLU A 212 27.25 -6.31 3.07
C GLU A 212 26.55 -7.24 2.06
N ASN A 213 25.66 -8.12 2.54
CA ASN A 213 24.87 -9.04 1.71
C ASN A 213 23.36 -8.67 1.69
N GLY A 214 23.02 -7.46 2.11
CA GLY A 214 21.63 -7.04 2.15
C GLY A 214 21.07 -6.78 0.76
N THR A 215 19.82 -7.18 0.53
CA THR A 215 19.07 -6.92 -0.68
C THR A 215 17.86 -6.05 -0.38
N LEU A 216 17.56 -5.13 -1.29
CA LEU A 216 16.32 -4.38 -1.34
C LEU A 216 15.45 -4.97 -2.46
N THR A 217 14.25 -5.40 -2.14
CA THR A 217 13.29 -5.90 -3.13
C THR A 217 12.08 -5.00 -3.18
N LEU A 218 11.75 -4.50 -4.38
CA LEU A 218 10.53 -3.76 -4.65
C LEU A 218 9.45 -4.74 -5.09
N HIS A 219 8.29 -4.70 -4.43
CA HIS A 219 7.11 -5.47 -4.82
C HIS A 219 6.12 -4.49 -5.44
N VAL A 220 5.98 -4.57 -6.76
CA VAL A 220 5.27 -3.59 -7.57
C VAL A 220 3.98 -4.18 -8.11
N ARG A 221 2.86 -3.52 -7.80
CA ARG A 221 1.58 -3.71 -8.46
C ARG A 221 1.52 -2.75 -9.63
N ALA A 222 1.49 -3.26 -10.84
CA ALA A 222 1.36 -2.47 -12.05
C ALA A 222 0.14 -2.96 -12.86
N ASP A 223 -0.81 -2.07 -13.06
CA ASP A 223 -2.02 -2.28 -13.85
C ASP A 223 -2.11 -1.15 -14.90
N ASP A 224 -1.58 -1.31 -16.12
CA ASP A 224 -1.13 -2.52 -16.82
C ASP A 224 0.38 -2.73 -16.84
N GLY A 225 1.13 -1.83 -17.42
CA GLY A 225 2.57 -1.93 -17.63
C GLY A 225 3.35 -0.87 -16.87
N ALA A 226 4.58 -1.17 -16.48
CA ALA A 226 5.41 -0.22 -15.74
C ALA A 226 6.88 -0.28 -16.15
N VAL A 227 7.56 0.86 -15.98
CA VAL A 227 9.03 0.93 -15.94
C VAL A 227 9.43 1.47 -14.56
N ILE A 228 10.31 0.76 -13.90
CA ILE A 228 10.72 1.02 -12.53
C ILE A 228 12.17 1.53 -12.51
N TYR A 229 12.40 2.60 -11.75
CA TYR A 229 13.69 3.28 -11.64
C TYR A 229 14.12 3.39 -10.18
N VAL A 230 15.42 3.29 -9.95
CA VAL A 230 16.07 3.64 -8.69
C VAL A 230 17.18 4.64 -8.99
N ASN A 231 17.11 5.83 -8.39
CA ASN A 231 18.03 6.94 -8.64
C ASN A 231 18.26 7.24 -10.13
N GLY A 232 17.18 7.15 -10.94
CA GLY A 232 17.21 7.40 -12.38
C GLY A 232 17.70 6.24 -13.24
N THR A 233 18.14 5.14 -12.62
CA THR A 233 18.52 3.92 -13.36
C THR A 233 17.32 3.00 -13.48
N GLU A 234 16.97 2.61 -14.70
CA GLU A 234 15.94 1.60 -14.94
C GLU A 234 16.39 0.25 -14.35
N VAL A 235 15.58 -0.31 -13.45
CA VAL A 235 15.86 -1.60 -12.80
C VAL A 235 14.95 -2.71 -13.29
N ALA A 236 13.76 -2.38 -13.81
CA ALA A 236 12.85 -3.38 -14.36
C ALA A 236 11.83 -2.77 -15.33
N ARG A 237 11.27 -3.62 -16.17
CA ARG A 237 10.08 -3.37 -17.01
C ARG A 237 9.07 -4.49 -16.83
N VAL A 238 7.82 -4.11 -16.71
CA VAL A 238 6.70 -5.04 -16.56
C VAL A 238 5.72 -4.78 -17.68
N ARG A 239 5.49 -5.77 -18.53
CA ARG A 239 4.56 -5.67 -19.68
C ARG A 239 4.74 -4.43 -20.56
N MET A 240 5.98 -3.97 -20.70
CA MET A 240 6.35 -2.86 -21.57
C MET A 240 7.13 -3.34 -22.80
N PRO A 241 6.99 -2.66 -23.97
CA PRO A 241 7.80 -2.99 -25.13
C PRO A 241 9.28 -2.68 -24.88
N SER A 242 10.16 -3.31 -25.64
CA SER A 242 11.57 -2.98 -25.68
C SER A 242 11.81 -1.62 -26.39
N GLY A 243 12.91 -0.96 -26.05
CA GLY A 243 13.30 0.32 -26.65
C GLY A 243 12.87 1.54 -25.83
N THR A 244 12.85 2.70 -26.47
CA THR A 244 12.55 3.98 -25.79
C THR A 244 11.08 4.06 -25.42
N VAL A 245 10.83 4.36 -24.15
CA VAL A 245 9.48 4.62 -23.61
C VAL A 245 9.20 6.12 -23.67
N THR A 246 7.98 6.47 -24.01
CA THR A 246 7.49 7.85 -24.10
C THR A 246 6.16 7.97 -23.39
N PRO A 247 5.66 9.16 -23.07
CA PRO A 247 4.35 9.34 -22.43
C PRO A 247 3.14 8.77 -23.21
N ARG A 248 3.37 8.32 -24.44
CA ARG A 248 2.35 7.72 -25.32
C ARG A 248 2.57 6.23 -25.55
N THR A 249 3.65 5.68 -25.03
CA THR A 249 3.92 4.25 -25.13
C THR A 249 2.85 3.51 -24.32
N LYS A 250 2.27 2.49 -24.90
CA LYS A 250 1.26 1.65 -24.25
C LYS A 250 1.91 0.42 -23.66
N ALA A 251 1.32 -0.13 -22.62
CA ALA A 251 1.64 -1.46 -22.17
C ALA A 251 1.41 -2.50 -23.31
N SER A 252 2.17 -3.57 -23.30
CA SER A 252 2.09 -4.63 -24.32
C SER A 252 0.80 -5.43 -24.23
N ASN A 253 0.21 -5.53 -23.03
CA ASN A 253 -1.10 -6.15 -22.74
C ASN A 253 -1.69 -5.54 -21.49
N GLY A 254 -3.03 -5.53 -21.44
CA GLY A 254 -3.79 -5.15 -20.26
C GLY A 254 -3.89 -6.29 -19.26
N VAL A 255 -4.04 -5.96 -18.01
CA VAL A 255 -4.41 -6.83 -16.91
C VAL A 255 -5.51 -6.16 -16.08
N THR A 256 -6.25 -6.94 -15.33
CA THR A 256 -7.23 -6.38 -14.40
C THR A 256 -6.56 -5.97 -13.10
N VAL A 257 -7.21 -5.05 -12.38
CA VAL A 257 -6.84 -4.64 -11.01
C VAL A 257 -6.54 -5.84 -10.11
N SER A 258 -7.38 -6.89 -10.17
CA SER A 258 -7.19 -8.11 -9.37
C SER A 258 -5.97 -8.91 -9.80
N GLU A 259 -5.78 -9.12 -11.10
CA GLU A 259 -4.62 -9.84 -11.63
C GLU A 259 -3.31 -9.13 -11.27
N ALA A 260 -3.27 -7.79 -11.35
CA ALA A 260 -2.11 -7.00 -10.94
C ALA A 260 -1.83 -7.09 -9.44
N ALA A 261 -2.87 -7.16 -8.60
CA ALA A 261 -2.74 -7.30 -7.16
C ALA A 261 -2.27 -8.71 -6.75
N ASP A 262 -2.78 -9.74 -7.43
CA ASP A 262 -2.46 -11.14 -7.14
C ASP A 262 -1.06 -11.53 -7.64
N ALA A 263 -0.52 -10.81 -8.64
CA ALA A 263 0.76 -11.07 -9.27
C ALA A 263 1.69 -9.85 -9.22
N MET A 264 1.97 -9.35 -8.00
CA MET A 264 2.96 -8.29 -7.82
C MET A 264 4.33 -8.73 -8.33
N VAL A 265 5.01 -7.81 -9.01
CA VAL A 265 6.32 -8.08 -9.59
C VAL A 265 7.41 -7.76 -8.58
N GLU A 266 8.29 -8.72 -8.34
CA GLU A 266 9.46 -8.56 -7.48
C GLU A 266 10.66 -8.08 -8.28
N VAL A 267 11.28 -6.98 -7.80
CA VAL A 267 12.46 -6.37 -8.43
C VAL A 267 13.55 -6.25 -7.38
N VAL A 268 14.58 -7.07 -7.49
CA VAL A 268 15.77 -6.97 -6.64
C VAL A 268 16.62 -5.80 -7.09
N VAL A 269 16.83 -4.83 -6.19
CA VAL A 269 17.62 -3.63 -6.47
C VAL A 269 19.10 -3.91 -6.20
N PRO A 270 19.99 -3.68 -7.16
CA PRO A 270 21.43 -3.78 -6.94
C PRO A 270 21.90 -2.83 -5.84
N GLY A 271 22.64 -3.32 -4.85
CA GLY A 271 23.18 -2.51 -3.75
C GLY A 271 24.03 -1.32 -4.23
N SER A 272 24.65 -1.43 -5.40
CA SER A 272 25.38 -0.33 -6.05
C SER A 272 24.52 0.90 -6.36
N LEU A 273 23.19 0.77 -6.41
CA LEU A 273 22.25 1.88 -6.60
C LEU A 273 21.80 2.53 -5.29
N LEU A 274 22.15 1.96 -4.14
CA LEU A 274 21.74 2.41 -2.80
C LEU A 274 22.86 3.18 -2.07
N THR A 275 23.70 3.89 -2.79
CA THR A 275 24.91 4.55 -2.24
C THR A 275 24.65 5.95 -1.70
N SER A 276 23.49 6.55 -1.97
CA SER A 276 23.12 7.89 -1.50
C SER A 276 22.33 7.81 -0.19
N GLU A 277 22.42 8.86 0.62
CA GLU A 277 21.61 8.98 1.86
C GLU A 277 20.09 8.92 1.54
N ILE A 278 19.71 9.51 0.43
CA ILE A 278 18.32 9.49 -0.08
C ILE A 278 18.30 8.70 -1.37
N THR A 279 17.41 7.72 -1.46
CA THR A 279 17.15 6.93 -2.64
C THR A 279 15.81 7.34 -3.21
N ARG A 280 15.79 7.76 -4.49
CA ARG A 280 14.53 7.96 -5.21
C ARG A 280 14.10 6.65 -5.84
N ILE A 281 12.91 6.19 -5.47
CA ILE A 281 12.18 5.12 -6.15
C ILE A 281 11.15 5.81 -7.04
N ALA A 282 11.12 5.44 -8.32
CA ALA A 282 10.23 6.07 -9.29
C ALA A 282 9.65 5.03 -10.26
N VAL A 283 8.42 5.26 -10.69
CA VAL A 283 7.69 4.36 -11.59
C VAL A 283 6.94 5.20 -12.61
N GLU A 284 7.05 4.85 -13.89
CA GLU A 284 6.07 5.28 -14.88
C GLU A 284 5.18 4.09 -15.23
N GLU A 285 3.88 4.29 -15.14
CA GLU A 285 2.88 3.28 -15.39
C GLU A 285 2.07 3.61 -16.62
N HIS A 286 1.84 2.61 -17.46
CA HIS A 286 1.28 2.75 -18.79
C HIS A 286 0.05 1.88 -18.96
N SER A 287 -1.06 2.52 -19.38
CA SER A 287 -2.27 1.82 -19.80
C SER A 287 -2.05 1.06 -21.12
N ALA A 288 -2.67 -0.09 -21.29
CA ALA A 288 -2.65 -0.85 -22.55
C ALA A 288 -3.48 -0.19 -23.66
N GLY A 289 -4.44 0.69 -23.31
CA GLY A 289 -5.24 1.38 -24.31
C GLY A 289 -6.19 2.43 -23.77
N ALA A 290 -6.73 3.24 -24.68
CA ALA A 290 -7.69 4.29 -24.34
C ALA A 290 -9.04 3.75 -23.79
N SER A 291 -9.35 2.49 -24.04
CA SER A 291 -10.56 1.79 -23.53
C SER A 291 -10.26 0.93 -22.31
N ASP A 292 -9.06 1.03 -21.77
CA ASP A 292 -8.70 0.30 -20.56
C ASP A 292 -9.64 0.67 -19.41
N PRO A 293 -10.11 -0.30 -18.62
CA PRO A 293 -11.02 -0.01 -17.52
C PRO A 293 -10.28 0.59 -16.30
N SER A 294 -8.98 0.37 -16.17
CA SER A 294 -8.19 0.74 -14.99
C SER A 294 -6.74 1.10 -15.30
N LEU A 295 -6.09 1.74 -14.37
CA LEU A 295 -4.65 1.90 -14.20
C LEU A 295 -4.43 2.10 -12.71
N THR A 296 -3.68 1.21 -12.07
CA THR A 296 -3.48 1.25 -10.62
C THR A 296 -2.06 0.85 -10.23
N PHE A 297 -1.40 1.77 -9.56
CA PHE A 297 -0.07 1.60 -8.98
C PHE A 297 -0.14 1.37 -7.48
N ASP A 298 0.62 0.43 -7.00
CA ASP A 298 0.95 0.24 -5.57
C ASP A 298 2.34 -0.39 -5.42
N MET A 299 2.99 -0.14 -4.30
CA MET A 299 4.31 -0.71 -4.02
C MET A 299 4.56 -0.87 -2.54
N TYR A 300 5.25 -1.94 -2.18
CA TYR A 300 5.96 -2.03 -0.92
C TYR A 300 7.38 -2.54 -1.12
N VAL A 301 8.22 -2.32 -0.14
CA VAL A 301 9.66 -2.62 -0.21
C VAL A 301 10.03 -3.54 0.95
N THR A 302 10.80 -4.58 0.66
CA THR A 302 11.39 -5.45 1.67
C THR A 302 12.91 -5.34 1.67
N LEU A 303 13.49 -5.38 2.86
CA LEU A 303 14.93 -5.46 3.08
C LEU A 303 15.26 -6.86 3.59
N GLU A 304 16.21 -7.54 2.94
CA GLU A 304 16.63 -8.89 3.30
C GLU A 304 18.13 -8.91 3.60
N ARG A 305 18.57 -9.88 4.43
CA ARG A 305 19.98 -10.14 4.76
C ARG A 305 20.56 -11.22 3.92
#